data_850517b21c22615e5ad0182a29d9b39e
#
_entry.id   850517b21c22615e5ad0182a29d9b39e
#
_cell.length_a   1.000
_cell.length_b   1.000
_cell.length_c   1.000
_cell.angle_alpha   90.00
_cell.angle_beta   90.00
_cell.angle_gamma   90.00
#
_symmetry.space_group_name_H-M   'P 1'
#
loop_
_entity.id
_entity.type
_entity.pdbx_description
1 polymer ?
#
loop_
_entity_poly.entity_id
_entity_poly.type
_entity_poly.pdbx_seq_one_letter_code
_entity_poly.pdbx_strand_id
1 'polypeptide(L)'
;VDSPTRRILLVVLFNLLIYIDIGLPMAVIPVFVHRTLLYSATVAGLAISLQYFATFAFRPSAGQRTDRIGPKPVVVAGLALGVVSGTLLMLAGFLAAWPVLSLALLAGSRVILGWAESWTATAVIYWNIRRVGSANTAQAISWNGVCSYGGIALGAPVGELLSHLSHPFGGVTTVGLLSLLLPAFGLSVIWAYDNVQPTVSKRPLMKFTDVFKRVFPHGAALALGSIGFGAISSYLALYYAAMRWGGAADALAAFGAVFVLVRFVLSRQIGRFGGTRVAVVSLVVEAVGLMMLWRSGSSTAAAMGAAITGAGFSLVFPALGVLAVDRAGPENRGAALGAFSVFLDLAIGFSGPALGLVAEYGGYPPLFLLAGACSVGGAIVSQALGRPAARRR
;
A
#
# COMPACT_ATOMS: atom_id res chain seq x y z
N VAL A 1 32.21 -10.96 7.04
CA VAL A 1 31.72 -9.74 6.34
C VAL A 1 30.23 -9.88 6.17
N ASP A 2 29.46 -9.07 6.90
CA ASP A 2 27.99 -9.06 6.77
C ASP A 2 27.59 -8.53 5.38
N SER A 3 26.85 -9.34 4.62
CA SER A 3 26.38 -8.92 3.31
C SER A 3 25.42 -7.70 3.40
N PRO A 4 25.44 -6.77 2.44
CA PRO A 4 24.50 -5.63 2.42
C PRO A 4 23.03 -6.07 2.56
N THR A 5 22.67 -7.21 1.97
CA THR A 5 21.32 -7.80 2.06
C THR A 5 20.94 -8.11 3.52
N ARG A 6 21.81 -8.74 4.30
CA ARG A 6 21.53 -9.05 5.71
C ARG A 6 21.31 -7.78 6.53
N ARG A 7 22.11 -6.74 6.29
CA ARG A 7 21.96 -5.45 6.98
C ARG A 7 20.63 -4.77 6.64
N ILE A 8 20.16 -4.89 5.39
CA ILE A 8 18.87 -4.37 4.96
C ILE A 8 17.72 -5.15 5.61
N LEU A 9 17.77 -6.50 5.56
CA LEU A 9 16.70 -7.37 6.07
C LEU A 9 16.44 -7.15 7.56
N LEU A 10 17.47 -6.89 8.35
CA LEU A 10 17.32 -6.61 9.78
C LEU A 10 16.45 -5.38 10.07
N VAL A 11 16.61 -4.31 9.31
CA VAL A 11 15.86 -3.05 9.53
C VAL A 11 14.52 -3.07 8.82
N VAL A 12 14.44 -3.69 7.63
CA VAL A 12 13.19 -3.75 6.87
C VAL A 12 12.13 -4.63 7.57
N LEU A 13 12.54 -5.45 8.54
CA LEU A 13 11.62 -6.20 9.42
C LEU A 13 10.55 -5.27 10.05
N PHE A 14 10.94 -4.10 10.52
CA PHE A 14 9.99 -3.16 11.13
C PHE A 14 8.94 -2.67 10.13
N ASN A 15 9.33 -2.50 8.88
CA ASN A 15 8.40 -2.17 7.80
C ASN A 15 7.48 -3.37 7.47
N LEU A 16 8.02 -4.59 7.43
CA LEU A 16 7.24 -5.81 7.22
C LEU A 16 6.15 -5.96 8.28
N LEU A 17 6.47 -5.74 9.57
CA LEU A 17 5.51 -5.84 10.67
C LEU A 17 4.33 -4.89 10.48
N ILE A 18 4.58 -3.62 10.16
CA ILE A 18 3.51 -2.63 9.89
C ILE A 18 2.69 -3.00 8.64
N TYR A 19 3.32 -3.54 7.61
CA TYR A 19 2.59 -3.92 6.40
C TYR A 19 1.80 -5.23 6.53
N ILE A 20 2.24 -6.16 7.39
CA ILE A 20 1.38 -7.29 7.84
C ILE A 20 0.16 -6.73 8.58
N ASP A 21 0.36 -5.73 9.43
CA ASP A 21 -0.69 -5.07 10.20
C ASP A 21 -1.72 -4.33 9.30
N ILE A 22 -1.29 -3.84 8.15
CA ILE A 22 -2.18 -3.31 7.11
C ILE A 22 -2.97 -4.44 6.44
N GLY A 23 -2.31 -5.56 6.13
CA GLY A 23 -2.92 -6.69 5.44
C GLY A 23 -3.95 -7.45 6.27
N LEU A 24 -3.67 -7.64 7.57
CA LEU A 24 -4.51 -8.42 8.49
C LEU A 24 -6.01 -8.06 8.43
N PRO A 25 -6.42 -6.79 8.52
CA PRO A 25 -7.84 -6.43 8.53
C PRO A 25 -8.45 -6.26 7.13
N MET A 26 -7.66 -6.40 6.06
CA MET A 26 -8.08 -6.05 4.70
C MET A 26 -9.25 -6.91 4.19
N ALA A 27 -9.28 -8.21 4.53
CA ALA A 27 -10.40 -9.09 4.22
C ALA A 27 -11.56 -8.95 5.23
N VAL A 28 -11.27 -8.53 6.45
CA VAL A 28 -12.20 -8.61 7.59
C VAL A 28 -12.98 -7.30 7.79
N ILE A 29 -12.32 -6.14 7.75
CA ILE A 29 -12.95 -4.85 8.01
C ILE A 29 -14.12 -4.54 7.07
N PRO A 30 -14.01 -4.69 5.74
CA PRO A 30 -15.14 -4.33 4.87
C PRO A 30 -16.40 -5.18 5.16
N VAL A 31 -16.18 -6.47 5.42
CA VAL A 31 -17.27 -7.39 5.75
C VAL A 31 -17.87 -7.06 7.12
N PHE A 32 -17.04 -6.77 8.12
CA PHE A 32 -17.48 -6.37 9.46
C PHE A 32 -18.31 -5.08 9.43
N VAL A 33 -17.83 -4.04 8.76
CA VAL A 33 -18.54 -2.75 8.65
C VAL A 33 -19.88 -2.92 7.92
N HIS A 34 -19.90 -3.70 6.84
CA HIS A 34 -21.10 -3.85 6.02
C HIS A 34 -22.11 -4.87 6.60
N ARG A 35 -21.65 -6.03 7.09
CA ARG A 35 -22.55 -7.09 7.54
C ARG A 35 -22.83 -7.13 9.05
N THR A 36 -21.85 -6.73 9.87
CA THR A 36 -22.02 -6.75 11.33
C THR A 36 -22.49 -5.40 11.84
N LEU A 37 -21.89 -4.30 11.40
CA LEU A 37 -22.30 -2.96 11.82
C LEU A 37 -23.44 -2.37 10.96
N LEU A 38 -23.81 -3.04 9.86
CA LEU A 38 -24.89 -2.69 8.94
C LEU A 38 -24.77 -1.32 8.25
N TYR A 39 -23.53 -0.85 8.06
CA TYR A 39 -23.29 0.36 7.26
C TYR A 39 -23.19 0.05 5.76
N SER A 40 -23.26 1.10 4.94
CA SER A 40 -23.18 0.98 3.48
C SER A 40 -21.81 0.49 2.99
N ALA A 41 -21.76 0.01 1.73
CA ALA A 41 -20.50 -0.37 1.08
C ALA A 41 -19.54 0.83 0.94
N THR A 42 -20.07 2.03 0.76
CA THR A 42 -19.30 3.28 0.73
C THR A 42 -18.58 3.51 2.08
N VAL A 43 -19.27 3.32 3.21
CA VAL A 43 -18.66 3.44 4.55
C VAL A 43 -17.61 2.37 4.77
N ALA A 44 -17.85 1.14 4.30
CA ALA A 44 -16.86 0.06 4.36
C ALA A 44 -15.60 0.38 3.55
N GLY A 45 -15.74 0.92 2.35
CA GLY A 45 -14.63 1.40 1.53
C GLY A 45 -13.90 2.59 2.16
N LEU A 46 -14.63 3.54 2.74
CA LEU A 46 -14.05 4.68 3.47
C LEU A 46 -13.23 4.21 4.67
N ALA A 47 -13.68 3.19 5.39
CA ALA A 47 -12.95 2.63 6.52
C ALA A 47 -11.54 2.15 6.14
N ILE A 48 -11.37 1.54 4.96
CA ILE A 48 -10.04 1.20 4.42
C ILE A 48 -9.29 2.46 3.95
N SER A 49 -9.96 3.38 3.28
CA SER A 49 -9.38 4.58 2.67
C SER A 49 -8.81 5.56 3.69
N LEU A 50 -9.39 5.65 4.88
CA LEU A 50 -8.94 6.55 5.96
C LEU A 50 -7.44 6.37 6.30
N GLN A 51 -6.96 5.14 6.25
CA GLN A 51 -5.54 4.84 6.46
C GLN A 51 -4.66 5.57 5.43
N TYR A 52 -5.01 5.48 4.15
CA TYR A 52 -4.19 6.07 3.07
C TYR A 52 -4.24 7.60 3.09
N PHE A 53 -5.39 8.21 3.44
CA PHE A 53 -5.47 9.64 3.69
C PHE A 53 -4.57 10.08 4.86
N ALA A 54 -4.55 9.30 5.94
CA ALA A 54 -3.67 9.56 7.07
C ALA A 54 -2.19 9.37 6.68
N THR A 55 -1.86 8.29 5.96
CA THR A 55 -0.49 8.06 5.46
C THR A 55 -0.01 9.25 4.65
N PHE A 56 -0.83 9.76 3.72
CA PHE A 56 -0.53 10.97 2.97
C PHE A 56 -0.31 12.19 3.86
N ALA A 57 -1.23 12.46 4.79
CA ALA A 57 -1.18 13.64 5.65
C ALA A 57 0.07 13.68 6.55
N PHE A 58 0.54 12.51 7.01
CA PHE A 58 1.68 12.40 7.91
C PHE A 58 3.04 12.24 7.22
N ARG A 59 3.12 12.04 5.88
CA ARG A 59 4.39 11.89 5.15
C ARG A 59 5.36 13.05 5.34
N PRO A 60 4.95 14.34 5.30
CA PRO A 60 5.89 15.44 5.50
C PRO A 60 6.51 15.43 6.91
N SER A 61 5.71 15.07 7.93
CA SER A 61 6.21 14.99 9.30
C SER A 61 7.19 13.82 9.50
N ALA A 62 7.00 12.71 8.79
CA ALA A 62 7.90 11.57 8.81
C ALA A 62 9.31 11.94 8.34
N GLY A 63 9.42 12.58 7.18
CA GLY A 63 10.69 13.03 6.62
C GLY A 63 11.40 14.03 7.55
N GLN A 64 10.70 15.10 7.96
CA GLN A 64 11.27 16.14 8.82
C GLN A 64 11.77 15.59 10.16
N ARG A 65 11.03 14.69 10.80
CA ARG A 65 11.46 14.09 12.07
C ARG A 65 12.63 13.13 11.86
N THR A 66 12.63 12.32 10.81
CA THR A 66 13.76 11.43 10.48
C THR A 66 15.05 12.23 10.27
N ASP A 67 14.96 13.38 9.58
CA ASP A 67 16.10 14.26 9.36
C ASP A 67 16.61 14.95 10.63
N ARG A 68 15.72 15.22 11.60
CA ARG A 68 16.09 15.94 12.84
C ARG A 68 16.61 15.05 13.95
N ILE A 69 15.93 13.93 14.22
CA ILE A 69 16.21 13.06 15.39
C ILE A 69 16.76 11.70 15.00
N GLY A 70 16.91 11.43 13.71
CA GLY A 70 17.36 10.14 13.19
C GLY A 70 16.20 9.14 13.01
N PRO A 71 16.47 8.03 12.30
CA PRO A 71 15.41 7.09 11.91
C PRO A 71 14.88 6.23 13.06
N LYS A 72 15.74 5.77 13.99
CA LYS A 72 15.34 4.85 15.07
C LYS A 72 14.23 5.42 15.95
N PRO A 73 14.31 6.66 16.49
CA PRO A 73 13.24 7.23 17.30
C PRO A 73 11.90 7.36 16.54
N VAL A 74 11.97 7.63 15.23
CA VAL A 74 10.76 7.72 14.38
C VAL A 74 10.12 6.36 14.18
N VAL A 75 10.93 5.29 13.97
CA VAL A 75 10.41 3.90 13.90
C VAL A 75 9.81 3.47 15.24
N VAL A 76 10.47 3.78 16.37
CA VAL A 76 9.92 3.52 17.72
C VAL A 76 8.53 4.16 17.88
N ALA A 77 8.40 5.43 17.53
CA ALA A 77 7.12 6.13 17.61
C ALA A 77 6.08 5.54 16.64
N GLY A 78 6.48 5.15 15.41
CA GLY A 78 5.62 4.49 14.44
C GLY A 78 5.11 3.13 14.95
N LEU A 79 5.98 2.31 15.53
CA LEU A 79 5.58 1.04 16.14
C LEU A 79 4.66 1.25 17.36
N ALA A 80 4.92 2.25 18.20
CA ALA A 80 4.03 2.60 19.32
C ALA A 80 2.63 3.01 18.83
N LEU A 81 2.55 3.79 17.75
CA LEU A 81 1.28 4.12 17.09
C LEU A 81 0.61 2.85 16.54
N GLY A 82 1.36 1.88 16.00
CA GLY A 82 0.86 0.58 15.58
C GLY A 82 0.18 -0.17 16.73
N VAL A 83 0.81 -0.20 17.91
CA VAL A 83 0.21 -0.79 19.12
C VAL A 83 -1.12 -0.11 19.47
N VAL A 84 -1.17 1.21 19.44
CA VAL A 84 -2.41 1.97 19.69
C VAL A 84 -3.47 1.64 18.64
N SER A 85 -3.09 1.57 17.37
CA SER A 85 -4.00 1.18 16.28
C SER A 85 -4.60 -0.22 16.51
N GLY A 86 -3.77 -1.21 16.80
CA GLY A 86 -4.23 -2.57 17.09
C GLY A 86 -5.17 -2.63 18.30
N THR A 87 -4.86 -1.86 19.34
CA THR A 87 -5.73 -1.73 20.54
C THR A 87 -7.11 -1.17 20.17
N LEU A 88 -7.17 -0.10 19.37
CA LEU A 88 -8.43 0.50 18.93
C LEU A 88 -9.23 -0.48 18.05
N LEU A 89 -8.57 -1.21 17.17
CA LEU A 89 -9.22 -2.23 16.33
C LEU A 89 -9.78 -3.37 17.18
N MET A 90 -9.03 -3.83 18.16
CA MET A 90 -9.49 -4.85 19.11
C MET A 90 -10.73 -4.38 19.88
N LEU A 91 -10.71 -3.15 20.41
CA LEU A 91 -11.84 -2.55 21.10
C LEU A 91 -13.06 -2.35 20.19
N ALA A 92 -12.86 -2.00 18.92
CA ALA A 92 -13.94 -1.90 17.95
C ALA A 92 -14.69 -3.23 17.79
N GLY A 93 -13.97 -4.36 17.77
CA GLY A 93 -14.58 -5.69 17.75
C GLY A 93 -15.35 -6.03 19.02
N PHE A 94 -14.80 -5.73 20.19
CA PHE A 94 -15.50 -5.94 21.48
C PHE A 94 -16.79 -5.12 21.60
N LEU A 95 -16.81 -3.93 21.02
CA LEU A 95 -17.92 -3.00 21.09
C LEU A 95 -18.84 -3.07 19.87
N ALA A 96 -18.86 -4.19 19.13
CA ALA A 96 -19.69 -4.40 17.95
C ALA A 96 -21.21 -4.24 18.22
N ALA A 97 -21.66 -4.49 19.46
CA ALA A 97 -23.04 -4.24 19.88
C ALA A 97 -23.44 -2.74 19.84
N TRP A 98 -22.45 -1.83 19.80
CA TRP A 98 -22.64 -0.39 19.72
C TRP A 98 -22.04 0.14 18.40
N PRO A 99 -22.80 0.07 17.27
CA PRO A 99 -22.24 0.24 15.92
C PRO A 99 -21.51 1.57 15.70
N VAL A 100 -22.06 2.68 16.25
CA VAL A 100 -21.45 4.02 16.09
C VAL A 100 -20.10 4.09 16.81
N LEU A 101 -20.01 3.58 18.05
CA LEU A 101 -18.76 3.58 18.81
C LEU A 101 -17.74 2.64 18.19
N SER A 102 -18.17 1.44 17.78
CA SER A 102 -17.33 0.47 17.08
C SER A 102 -16.74 1.07 15.79
N LEU A 103 -17.56 1.72 14.96
CA LEU A 103 -17.10 2.38 13.73
C LEU A 103 -16.13 3.54 14.04
N ALA A 104 -16.39 4.33 15.08
CA ALA A 104 -15.50 5.43 15.47
C ALA A 104 -14.11 4.93 15.91
N LEU A 105 -14.07 3.86 16.73
CA LEU A 105 -12.82 3.22 17.16
C LEU A 105 -12.06 2.61 15.97
N LEU A 106 -12.78 1.94 15.06
CA LEU A 106 -12.21 1.38 13.85
C LEU A 106 -11.64 2.50 12.95
N ALA A 107 -12.37 3.58 12.73
CA ALA A 107 -11.90 4.73 11.96
C ALA A 107 -10.65 5.36 12.60
N GLY A 108 -10.65 5.54 13.93
CA GLY A 108 -9.48 6.00 14.70
C GLY A 108 -8.28 5.06 14.53
N SER A 109 -8.51 3.74 14.59
CA SER A 109 -7.48 2.73 14.32
C SER A 109 -6.85 2.94 12.93
N ARG A 110 -7.67 3.15 11.88
CA ARG A 110 -7.17 3.35 10.51
C ARG A 110 -6.34 4.62 10.36
N VAL A 111 -6.79 5.73 10.94
CA VAL A 111 -6.03 7.00 10.94
C VAL A 111 -4.68 6.82 11.64
N ILE A 112 -4.67 6.18 12.81
CA ILE A 112 -3.43 5.97 13.57
C ILE A 112 -2.50 4.98 12.85
N LEU A 113 -3.05 3.95 12.19
CA LEU A 113 -2.22 3.03 11.40
C LEU A 113 -1.58 3.73 10.19
N GLY A 114 -2.32 4.62 9.50
CA GLY A 114 -1.74 5.41 8.42
C GLY A 114 -0.60 6.32 8.90
N TRP A 115 -0.73 6.89 10.10
CA TRP A 115 0.35 7.63 10.74
C TRP A 115 1.56 6.72 11.05
N ALA A 116 1.32 5.56 11.66
CA ALA A 116 2.34 4.55 11.97
C ALA A 116 3.09 4.08 10.70
N GLU A 117 2.35 3.77 9.64
CA GLU A 117 2.87 3.39 8.32
C GLU A 117 3.78 4.50 7.76
N SER A 118 3.27 5.73 7.70
CA SER A 118 4.00 6.87 7.14
C SER A 118 5.35 7.08 7.83
N TRP A 119 5.38 7.03 9.16
CA TRP A 119 6.59 7.23 9.93
C TRP A 119 7.54 6.05 9.83
N THR A 120 7.04 4.82 9.98
CA THR A 120 7.89 3.63 9.93
C THR A 120 8.48 3.41 8.54
N ALA A 121 7.67 3.44 7.49
CA ALA A 121 8.15 3.19 6.13
C ALA A 121 9.19 4.23 5.67
N THR A 122 8.94 5.51 5.95
CA THR A 122 9.88 6.59 5.60
C THR A 122 11.20 6.46 6.35
N ALA A 123 11.14 6.22 7.67
CA ALA A 123 12.34 6.11 8.50
C ALA A 123 13.15 4.84 8.21
N VAL A 124 12.49 3.70 7.95
CA VAL A 124 13.15 2.42 7.60
C VAL A 124 13.92 2.52 6.29
N ILE A 125 13.35 3.15 5.24
CA ILE A 125 14.07 3.37 3.97
C ILE A 125 15.32 4.22 4.22
N TYR A 126 15.18 5.34 4.93
CA TYR A 126 16.29 6.22 5.28
C TYR A 126 17.37 5.47 6.07
N TRP A 127 16.96 4.71 7.10
CA TRP A 127 17.86 3.94 7.95
C TRP A 127 18.68 2.93 7.13
N ASN A 128 18.01 2.19 6.25
CA ASN A 128 18.67 1.22 5.38
C ASN A 128 19.68 1.87 4.43
N ILE A 129 19.30 2.96 3.73
CA ILE A 129 20.19 3.66 2.82
C ILE A 129 21.47 4.13 3.56
N ARG A 130 21.29 4.65 4.78
CA ARG A 130 22.42 5.12 5.60
C ARG A 130 23.33 3.97 6.06
N ARG A 131 22.77 2.79 6.37
CA ARG A 131 23.55 1.61 6.81
C ARG A 131 24.33 0.94 5.69
N VAL A 132 23.79 0.91 4.47
CA VAL A 132 24.40 0.17 3.36
C VAL A 132 25.14 1.08 2.38
N GLY A 133 25.02 2.39 2.51
CA GLY A 133 25.65 3.38 1.64
C GLY A 133 24.92 3.61 0.31
N SER A 134 25.27 4.70 -0.38
CA SER A 134 24.62 5.16 -1.60
C SER A 134 24.66 4.14 -2.76
N ALA A 135 25.70 3.32 -2.84
CA ALA A 135 25.86 2.29 -3.87
C ALA A 135 24.74 1.21 -3.80
N ASN A 136 24.18 0.95 -2.62
CA ASN A 136 23.15 -0.08 -2.41
C ASN A 136 21.74 0.49 -2.21
N THR A 137 21.53 1.78 -2.52
CA THR A 137 20.22 2.45 -2.36
C THR A 137 19.09 1.73 -3.11
N ALA A 138 19.34 1.33 -4.37
CA ALA A 138 18.35 0.61 -5.17
C ALA A 138 17.94 -0.73 -4.52
N GLN A 139 18.89 -1.44 -3.93
CA GLN A 139 18.63 -2.68 -3.22
C GLN A 139 17.80 -2.45 -1.95
N ALA A 140 18.10 -1.39 -1.19
CA ALA A 140 17.32 -1.02 0.01
C ALA A 140 15.87 -0.69 -0.35
N ILE A 141 15.64 0.09 -1.40
CA ILE A 141 14.29 0.44 -1.89
C ILE A 141 13.54 -0.82 -2.38
N SER A 142 14.23 -1.72 -3.09
CA SER A 142 13.64 -2.96 -3.60
C SER A 142 13.17 -3.87 -2.45
N TRP A 143 14.02 -4.13 -1.47
CA TRP A 143 13.65 -4.94 -0.30
C TRP A 143 12.53 -4.30 0.53
N ASN A 144 12.55 -2.97 0.67
CA ASN A 144 11.45 -2.27 1.34
C ASN A 144 10.11 -2.54 0.63
N GLY A 145 10.07 -2.43 -0.70
CA GLY A 145 8.88 -2.74 -1.49
C GLY A 145 8.44 -4.20 -1.40
N VAL A 146 9.39 -5.16 -1.43
CA VAL A 146 9.09 -6.59 -1.24
C VAL A 146 8.45 -6.84 0.13
N CYS A 147 9.01 -6.26 1.20
CA CYS A 147 8.48 -6.42 2.55
C CYS A 147 7.13 -5.71 2.73
N SER A 148 6.92 -4.55 2.10
CA SER A 148 5.64 -3.86 2.15
C SER A 148 4.51 -4.72 1.55
N TYR A 149 4.61 -5.07 0.29
CA TYR A 149 3.54 -5.83 -0.37
C TYR A 149 3.51 -7.30 0.03
N GLY A 150 4.66 -7.90 0.38
CA GLY A 150 4.74 -9.21 1.00
C GLY A 150 4.05 -9.26 2.37
N GLY A 151 4.18 -8.19 3.16
CA GLY A 151 3.47 -8.03 4.43
C GLY A 151 1.95 -8.03 4.23
N ILE A 152 1.44 -7.25 3.28
CA ILE A 152 0.01 -7.25 2.94
C ILE A 152 -0.46 -8.64 2.49
N ALA A 153 0.32 -9.28 1.61
CA ALA A 153 0.00 -10.61 1.08
C ALA A 153 -0.05 -11.69 2.16
N LEU A 154 0.81 -11.61 3.16
CA LEU A 154 0.81 -12.52 4.32
C LEU A 154 -0.30 -12.17 5.32
N GLY A 155 -0.54 -10.88 5.54
CA GLY A 155 -1.51 -10.40 6.52
C GLY A 155 -2.95 -10.79 6.18
N ALA A 156 -3.37 -10.66 4.92
CA ALA A 156 -4.75 -10.89 4.52
C ALA A 156 -5.26 -12.31 4.83
N PRO A 157 -4.57 -13.41 4.41
CA PRO A 157 -5.02 -14.76 4.75
C PRO A 157 -4.92 -15.07 6.25
N VAL A 158 -3.90 -14.53 6.94
CA VAL A 158 -3.79 -14.68 8.39
C VAL A 158 -4.96 -13.98 9.10
N GLY A 159 -5.32 -12.77 8.68
CA GLY A 159 -6.46 -12.04 9.23
C GLY A 159 -7.78 -12.77 9.05
N GLU A 160 -8.04 -13.33 7.85
CA GLU A 160 -9.24 -14.13 7.60
C GLU A 160 -9.24 -15.40 8.45
N LEU A 161 -8.14 -16.15 8.49
CA LEU A 161 -8.01 -17.34 9.31
C LEU A 161 -8.34 -17.04 10.79
N LEU A 162 -7.77 -15.97 11.34
CA LEU A 162 -8.05 -15.55 12.72
C LEU A 162 -9.51 -15.15 12.91
N SER A 163 -10.13 -14.55 11.90
CA SER A 163 -11.54 -14.16 11.97
C SER A 163 -12.48 -15.37 12.11
N HIS A 164 -12.10 -16.51 11.56
CA HIS A 164 -12.89 -17.75 11.65
C HIS A 164 -12.61 -18.58 12.92
N LEU A 165 -11.40 -18.53 13.47
CA LEU A 165 -11.01 -19.32 14.65
C LEU A 165 -11.56 -18.77 15.97
N SER A 166 -12.00 -17.54 16.03
CA SER A 166 -12.21 -16.79 17.26
C SER A 166 -13.67 -16.69 17.72
N HIS A 167 -14.45 -17.76 17.72
CA HIS A 167 -15.67 -17.82 18.55
C HIS A 167 -15.29 -18.02 20.02
N PRO A 168 -15.76 -17.18 20.99
CA PRO A 168 -16.85 -16.21 20.95
C PRO A 168 -16.41 -14.73 20.86
N PHE A 169 -15.14 -14.38 20.71
CA PHE A 169 -14.64 -13.00 20.83
C PHE A 169 -14.76 -12.15 19.56
N GLY A 170 -15.30 -12.68 18.44
CA GLY A 170 -15.51 -11.95 17.19
C GLY A 170 -14.22 -11.72 16.37
N GLY A 171 -14.31 -11.90 15.03
CA GLY A 171 -13.18 -11.90 14.12
C GLY A 171 -12.28 -10.66 14.16
N VAL A 172 -12.88 -9.45 14.25
CA VAL A 172 -12.15 -8.18 14.31
C VAL A 172 -11.35 -8.02 15.60
N THR A 173 -11.86 -8.53 16.73
CA THR A 173 -11.17 -8.49 18.03
C THR A 173 -9.84 -9.23 17.97
N THR A 174 -9.84 -10.46 17.43
CA THR A 174 -8.63 -11.28 17.34
C THR A 174 -7.64 -10.72 16.34
N VAL A 175 -8.12 -10.19 15.20
CA VAL A 175 -7.30 -9.47 14.25
C VAL A 175 -6.65 -8.25 14.93
N GLY A 176 -7.42 -7.47 15.70
CA GLY A 176 -6.91 -6.33 16.46
C GLY A 176 -5.87 -6.73 17.53
N LEU A 177 -6.03 -7.88 18.18
CA LEU A 177 -5.05 -8.42 19.12
C LEU A 177 -3.70 -8.71 18.42
N LEU A 178 -3.72 -9.38 17.25
CA LEU A 178 -2.48 -9.62 16.51
C LEU A 178 -1.89 -8.32 15.97
N SER A 179 -2.73 -7.38 15.51
CA SER A 179 -2.33 -6.03 15.10
C SER A 179 -1.68 -5.22 16.23
N LEU A 180 -2.00 -5.50 17.49
CA LEU A 180 -1.31 -4.95 18.64
C LEU A 180 0.03 -5.65 18.90
N LEU A 181 0.04 -6.99 18.83
CA LEU A 181 1.20 -7.79 19.22
C LEU A 181 2.38 -7.66 18.24
N LEU A 182 2.12 -7.51 16.94
CA LEU A 182 3.17 -7.40 15.92
C LEU A 182 4.03 -6.14 16.11
N PRO A 183 3.49 -4.92 16.19
CA PRO A 183 4.31 -3.75 16.46
C PRO A 183 4.88 -3.73 17.87
N ALA A 184 4.21 -4.33 18.89
CA ALA A 184 4.77 -4.51 20.23
C ALA A 184 6.01 -5.41 20.22
N PHE A 185 5.99 -6.49 19.44
CA PHE A 185 7.18 -7.30 19.19
C PHE A 185 8.29 -6.46 18.52
N GLY A 186 7.95 -5.65 17.51
CA GLY A 186 8.91 -4.73 16.90
C GLY A 186 9.55 -3.78 17.92
N LEU A 187 8.75 -3.23 18.86
CA LEU A 187 9.23 -2.38 19.95
C LEU A 187 10.19 -3.12 20.92
N SER A 188 9.95 -4.39 21.21
CA SER A 188 10.85 -5.17 22.08
C SER A 188 12.22 -5.42 21.44
N VAL A 189 12.23 -5.60 20.12
CA VAL A 189 13.45 -5.94 19.38
C VAL A 189 14.28 -4.72 18.96
N ILE A 190 13.64 -3.55 18.72
CA ILE A 190 14.30 -2.37 18.13
C ILE A 190 15.47 -1.84 18.97
N TRP A 191 15.48 -2.11 20.27
CA TRP A 191 16.55 -1.66 21.19
C TRP A 191 17.90 -2.33 20.90
N ALA A 192 17.90 -3.50 20.25
CA ALA A 192 19.12 -4.19 19.82
C ALA A 192 19.82 -3.55 18.59
N TYR A 193 19.22 -2.49 18.02
CA TYR A 193 19.72 -1.85 16.79
C TYR A 193 20.28 -0.47 17.06
N ASP A 194 21.44 -0.15 16.46
CA ASP A 194 22.06 1.16 16.58
C ASP A 194 21.31 2.22 15.77
N ASN A 195 21.17 3.40 16.33
CA ASN A 195 20.68 4.56 15.60
C ASN A 195 21.73 5.07 14.60
N VAL A 196 21.27 5.67 13.52
CA VAL A 196 22.12 6.33 12.53
C VAL A 196 21.93 7.84 12.67
N GLN A 197 23.05 8.56 12.77
CA GLN A 197 23.03 10.02 12.90
C GLN A 197 22.38 10.69 11.69
N PRO A 198 21.50 11.66 11.91
CA PRO A 198 20.92 12.45 10.83
C PRO A 198 22.01 13.23 10.08
N THR A 199 21.82 13.40 8.78
CA THR A 199 22.74 14.21 7.97
C THR A 199 21.98 15.38 7.39
N VAL A 200 22.36 16.56 7.77
CA VAL A 200 21.83 17.80 7.17
C VAL A 200 22.46 17.97 5.78
N SER A 201 21.65 17.92 4.73
CA SER A 201 22.11 18.26 3.39
C SER A 201 22.48 19.74 3.31
N LYS A 202 23.70 20.05 2.87
CA LYS A 202 24.19 21.43 2.70
C LYS A 202 23.75 22.07 1.38
N ARG A 203 23.03 21.36 0.49
CA ARG A 203 22.65 21.85 -0.83
C ARG A 203 21.22 22.38 -0.86
N PRO A 204 20.95 23.49 -1.57
CA PRO A 204 19.60 24.00 -1.75
C PRO A 204 18.78 22.98 -2.56
N LEU A 205 17.80 22.38 -1.92
CA LEU A 205 16.83 21.50 -2.56
C LEU A 205 15.76 22.33 -3.27
N MET A 206 15.21 21.81 -4.37
CA MET A 206 14.04 22.41 -5.02
C MET A 206 12.86 22.51 -4.04
N LYS A 207 12.02 23.54 -4.20
CA LYS A 207 10.75 23.61 -3.46
C LYS A 207 9.90 22.40 -3.79
N PHE A 208 9.23 21.84 -2.80
CA PHE A 208 8.38 20.66 -2.97
C PHE A 208 7.34 20.83 -4.09
N THR A 209 6.77 22.03 -4.22
CA THR A 209 5.81 22.37 -5.28
C THR A 209 6.39 22.24 -6.69
N ASP A 210 7.66 22.57 -6.88
CA ASP A 210 8.31 22.47 -8.20
C ASP A 210 8.66 21.02 -8.52
N VAL A 211 9.09 20.25 -7.52
CA VAL A 211 9.27 18.81 -7.64
C VAL A 211 7.94 18.13 -7.98
N PHE A 212 6.87 18.47 -7.26
CA PHE A 212 5.54 17.93 -7.48
C PHE A 212 5.04 18.16 -8.91
N LYS A 213 5.19 19.39 -9.42
CA LYS A 213 4.83 19.72 -10.81
C LYS A 213 5.59 18.87 -11.84
N ARG A 214 6.88 18.61 -11.59
CA ARG A 214 7.72 17.81 -12.51
C ARG A 214 7.32 16.32 -12.52
N VAL A 215 6.96 15.76 -11.37
CA VAL A 215 6.57 14.35 -11.27
C VAL A 215 5.08 14.12 -11.59
N PHE A 216 4.25 15.18 -11.62
CA PHE A 216 2.81 15.12 -11.81
C PHE A 216 2.35 14.22 -12.97
N PRO A 217 2.91 14.30 -14.19
CA PRO A 217 2.43 13.48 -15.30
C PRO A 217 2.60 11.98 -15.06
N HIS A 218 3.73 11.56 -14.46
CA HIS A 218 3.97 10.16 -14.10
C HIS A 218 3.18 9.76 -12.86
N GLY A 219 3.00 10.69 -11.92
CA GLY A 219 2.15 10.51 -10.75
C GLY A 219 0.68 10.31 -11.13
N ALA A 220 0.15 11.06 -12.08
CA ALA A 220 -1.21 10.88 -12.60
C ALA A 220 -1.41 9.50 -13.22
N ALA A 221 -0.44 9.00 -14.00
CA ALA A 221 -0.49 7.64 -14.55
C ALA A 221 -0.45 6.58 -13.44
N LEU A 222 0.38 6.78 -12.39
CA LEU A 222 0.40 5.92 -11.21
C LEU A 222 -0.95 5.93 -10.49
N ALA A 223 -1.53 7.11 -10.27
CA ALA A 223 -2.82 7.25 -9.59
C ALA A 223 -3.91 6.46 -10.30
N LEU A 224 -3.98 6.54 -11.63
CA LEU A 224 -4.94 5.78 -12.42
C LEU A 224 -4.80 4.25 -12.26
N GLY A 225 -3.56 3.71 -12.26
CA GLY A 225 -3.33 2.30 -11.98
C GLY A 225 -3.62 1.94 -10.51
N SER A 226 -3.35 2.85 -9.56
CA SER A 226 -3.57 2.57 -8.14
C SER A 226 -5.04 2.40 -7.74
N ILE A 227 -5.98 2.88 -8.56
CA ILE A 227 -7.42 2.66 -8.37
C ILE A 227 -7.74 1.16 -8.41
N GLY A 228 -7.06 0.38 -9.25
CA GLY A 228 -7.19 -1.09 -9.29
C GLY A 228 -6.84 -1.77 -7.97
N PHE A 229 -5.72 -1.36 -7.35
CA PHE A 229 -5.37 -1.83 -6.00
C PHE A 229 -6.39 -1.39 -4.96
N GLY A 230 -6.89 -0.15 -5.02
CA GLY A 230 -7.94 0.34 -4.14
C GLY A 230 -9.25 -0.46 -4.27
N ALA A 231 -9.63 -0.84 -5.50
CA ALA A 231 -10.78 -1.70 -5.75
C ALA A 231 -10.63 -3.08 -5.09
N ILE A 232 -9.46 -3.71 -5.24
CA ILE A 232 -9.17 -5.01 -4.65
C ILE A 232 -9.15 -4.93 -3.12
N SER A 233 -8.42 -3.97 -2.56
CA SER A 233 -8.25 -3.86 -1.10
C SER A 233 -9.54 -3.54 -0.35
N SER A 234 -10.45 -2.78 -0.97
CA SER A 234 -11.69 -2.35 -0.34
C SER A 234 -12.90 -3.25 -0.65
N TYR A 235 -12.95 -3.85 -1.83
CA TYR A 235 -14.18 -4.46 -2.31
C TYR A 235 -14.09 -5.94 -2.72
N LEU A 236 -12.90 -6.54 -2.86
CA LEU A 236 -12.80 -7.94 -3.25
C LEU A 236 -13.48 -8.86 -2.22
N ALA A 237 -13.26 -8.62 -0.93
CA ALA A 237 -13.89 -9.41 0.13
C ALA A 237 -15.42 -9.24 0.14
N LEU A 238 -15.94 -8.02 -0.06
CA LEU A 238 -17.37 -7.75 -0.17
C LEU A 238 -17.98 -8.39 -1.43
N TYR A 239 -17.25 -8.37 -2.54
CA TYR A 239 -17.67 -9.03 -3.77
C TYR A 239 -17.84 -10.54 -3.57
N TYR A 240 -16.84 -11.22 -2.98
CA TYR A 240 -16.93 -12.63 -2.62
C TYR A 240 -18.10 -12.90 -1.68
N ALA A 241 -18.28 -12.06 -0.68
CA ALA A 241 -19.37 -12.17 0.27
C ALA A 241 -20.75 -12.00 -0.38
N ALA A 242 -20.90 -11.08 -1.34
CA ALA A 242 -22.14 -10.86 -2.08
C ALA A 242 -22.49 -12.04 -3.00
N MET A 243 -21.46 -12.63 -3.63
CA MET A 243 -21.61 -13.80 -4.50
C MET A 243 -21.72 -15.12 -3.70
N ARG A 244 -21.63 -15.07 -2.38
CA ARG A 244 -21.58 -16.23 -1.48
C ARG A 244 -20.43 -17.19 -1.80
N TRP A 245 -19.31 -16.69 -2.29
CA TRP A 245 -18.11 -17.46 -2.53
C TRP A 245 -17.23 -17.49 -1.27
N GLY A 246 -16.56 -18.61 -1.02
CA GLY A 246 -15.46 -18.71 -0.07
C GLY A 246 -14.14 -18.30 -0.72
N GLY A 247 -13.08 -18.06 0.09
CA GLY A 247 -11.71 -17.87 -0.38
C GLY A 247 -11.36 -16.42 -0.78
N ALA A 248 -12.02 -15.42 -0.19
CA ALA A 248 -11.68 -14.01 -0.44
C ALA A 248 -10.24 -13.68 -0.03
N ALA A 249 -9.75 -14.22 1.09
CA ALA A 249 -8.37 -14.03 1.52
C ALA A 249 -7.37 -14.77 0.62
N ASP A 250 -7.75 -15.94 0.10
CA ASP A 250 -6.92 -16.66 -0.88
C ASP A 250 -6.74 -15.83 -2.15
N ALA A 251 -7.79 -15.15 -2.60
CA ALA A 251 -7.72 -14.24 -3.75
C ALA A 251 -6.85 -13.00 -3.46
N LEU A 252 -6.94 -12.42 -2.25
CA LEU A 252 -6.05 -11.34 -1.81
C LEU A 252 -4.60 -11.82 -1.67
N ALA A 253 -4.40 -13.03 -1.12
CA ALA A 253 -3.10 -13.65 -1.03
C ALA A 253 -2.50 -13.93 -2.42
N ALA A 254 -3.30 -14.41 -3.37
CA ALA A 254 -2.88 -14.62 -4.76
C ALA A 254 -2.46 -13.32 -5.45
N PHE A 255 -3.24 -12.23 -5.26
CA PHE A 255 -2.85 -10.89 -5.70
C PHE A 255 -1.46 -10.52 -5.16
N GLY A 256 -1.27 -10.61 -3.84
CA GLY A 256 -0.03 -10.19 -3.19
C GLY A 256 1.16 -11.12 -3.51
N ALA A 257 0.95 -12.43 -3.54
CA ALA A 257 2.01 -13.40 -3.88
C ALA A 257 2.51 -13.21 -5.32
N VAL A 258 1.60 -13.07 -6.28
CA VAL A 258 1.97 -12.83 -7.68
C VAL A 258 2.60 -11.45 -7.85
N PHE A 259 2.10 -10.42 -7.15
CA PHE A 259 2.73 -9.10 -7.12
C PHE A 259 4.20 -9.19 -6.68
N VAL A 260 4.50 -9.88 -5.57
CA VAL A 260 5.87 -10.06 -5.06
C VAL A 260 6.71 -10.86 -6.03
N LEU A 261 6.19 -11.98 -6.56
CA LEU A 261 6.88 -12.84 -7.52
C LEU A 261 7.30 -12.05 -8.77
N VAL A 262 6.37 -11.34 -9.39
CA VAL A 262 6.63 -10.52 -10.59
C VAL A 262 7.65 -9.43 -10.30
N ARG A 263 7.56 -8.76 -9.16
CA ARG A 263 8.55 -7.76 -8.75
C ARG A 263 9.94 -8.36 -8.63
N PHE A 264 10.05 -9.53 -8.05
CA PHE A 264 11.34 -10.19 -7.84
C PHE A 264 11.97 -10.63 -9.17
N VAL A 265 11.17 -11.24 -10.05
CA VAL A 265 11.65 -11.83 -11.31
C VAL A 265 11.85 -10.77 -12.40
N LEU A 266 10.91 -9.81 -12.51
CA LEU A 266 10.84 -8.91 -13.66
C LEU A 266 11.32 -7.48 -13.39
N SER A 267 11.73 -7.12 -12.17
CA SER A 267 12.21 -5.75 -11.87
C SER A 267 13.40 -5.31 -12.74
N ARG A 268 14.26 -6.24 -13.13
CA ARG A 268 15.40 -5.99 -14.02
C ARG A 268 14.98 -5.55 -15.43
N GLN A 269 13.76 -5.87 -15.85
CA GLN A 269 13.25 -5.52 -17.18
C GLN A 269 13.05 -4.01 -17.34
N ILE A 270 12.88 -3.26 -16.24
CA ILE A 270 12.79 -1.78 -16.26
C ILE A 270 14.07 -1.18 -16.86
N GLY A 271 15.24 -1.69 -16.46
CA GLY A 271 16.52 -1.23 -17.03
C GLY A 271 16.73 -1.67 -18.49
N ARG A 272 16.19 -2.84 -18.89
CA ARG A 272 16.38 -3.40 -20.23
C ARG A 272 15.45 -2.78 -21.28
N PHE A 273 14.17 -2.60 -20.95
CA PHE A 273 13.14 -2.15 -21.89
C PHE A 273 12.71 -0.70 -21.71
N GLY A 274 13.18 -0.06 -20.62
CA GLY A 274 12.83 1.31 -20.24
C GLY A 274 11.52 1.41 -19.46
N GLY A 275 11.43 2.41 -18.56
CA GLY A 275 10.30 2.59 -17.65
C GLY A 275 8.95 2.72 -18.34
N THR A 276 8.88 3.47 -19.45
CA THR A 276 7.61 3.70 -20.17
C THR A 276 7.01 2.40 -20.71
N ARG A 277 7.79 1.55 -21.40
CA ARG A 277 7.28 0.29 -21.97
C ARG A 277 6.82 -0.65 -20.88
N VAL A 278 7.61 -0.78 -19.81
CA VAL A 278 7.26 -1.64 -18.68
C VAL A 278 5.99 -1.14 -18.00
N ALA A 279 5.84 0.17 -17.77
CA ALA A 279 4.63 0.75 -17.18
C ALA A 279 3.38 0.49 -18.03
N VAL A 280 3.46 0.71 -19.36
CA VAL A 280 2.34 0.46 -20.27
C VAL A 280 1.92 -1.01 -20.26
N VAL A 281 2.86 -1.95 -20.41
CA VAL A 281 2.55 -3.38 -20.37
C VAL A 281 1.95 -3.78 -19.03
N SER A 282 2.51 -3.27 -17.93
CA SER A 282 2.02 -3.53 -16.58
C SER A 282 0.58 -3.05 -16.38
N LEU A 283 0.25 -1.82 -16.79
CA LEU A 283 -1.10 -1.26 -16.69
C LEU A 283 -2.11 -2.01 -17.59
N VAL A 284 -1.68 -2.49 -18.75
CA VAL A 284 -2.54 -3.33 -19.61
C VAL A 284 -2.80 -4.69 -18.95
N VAL A 285 -1.78 -5.33 -18.37
CA VAL A 285 -1.96 -6.59 -17.64
C VAL A 285 -2.89 -6.40 -16.44
N GLU A 286 -2.74 -5.32 -15.71
CA GLU A 286 -3.63 -4.95 -14.61
C GLU A 286 -5.08 -4.79 -15.09
N ALA A 287 -5.29 -4.06 -16.19
CA ALA A 287 -6.62 -3.88 -16.78
C ALA A 287 -7.26 -5.22 -17.18
N VAL A 288 -6.47 -6.16 -17.74
CA VAL A 288 -6.95 -7.52 -18.07
C VAL A 288 -7.42 -8.25 -16.82
N GLY A 289 -6.66 -8.21 -15.72
CA GLY A 289 -7.05 -8.82 -14.44
C GLY A 289 -8.35 -8.23 -13.90
N LEU A 290 -8.49 -6.90 -13.93
CA LEU A 290 -9.71 -6.20 -13.50
C LEU A 290 -10.92 -6.51 -14.38
N MET A 291 -10.73 -6.67 -15.70
CA MET A 291 -11.77 -7.13 -16.63
C MET A 291 -12.20 -8.56 -16.34
N MET A 292 -11.27 -9.45 -15.94
CA MET A 292 -11.62 -10.79 -15.49
C MET A 292 -12.45 -10.77 -14.22
N LEU A 293 -12.13 -9.89 -13.25
CA LEU A 293 -12.93 -9.70 -12.04
C LEU A 293 -14.34 -9.20 -12.38
N TRP A 294 -14.49 -8.25 -13.30
CA TRP A 294 -15.79 -7.79 -13.78
C TRP A 294 -16.65 -8.91 -14.35
N ARG A 295 -16.03 -9.82 -15.13
CA ARG A 295 -16.73 -10.91 -15.85
C ARG A 295 -16.74 -12.24 -15.08
N SER A 296 -16.19 -12.27 -13.86
CA SER A 296 -16.05 -13.54 -13.13
C SER A 296 -17.40 -14.12 -12.70
N GLY A 297 -17.60 -15.38 -13.06
CA GLY A 297 -18.76 -16.19 -12.66
C GLY A 297 -18.44 -17.23 -11.60
N SER A 298 -17.19 -17.27 -11.08
CA SER A 298 -16.76 -18.21 -10.03
C SER A 298 -15.65 -17.62 -9.16
N SER A 299 -15.51 -18.15 -7.95
CA SER A 299 -14.44 -17.75 -7.02
C SER A 299 -13.05 -17.93 -7.61
N THR A 300 -12.82 -19.02 -8.36
CA THR A 300 -11.54 -19.31 -9.00
C THR A 300 -11.22 -18.31 -10.11
N ALA A 301 -12.20 -17.94 -10.95
CA ALA A 301 -12.01 -16.93 -11.98
C ALA A 301 -11.72 -15.55 -11.36
N ALA A 302 -12.38 -15.21 -10.25
CA ALA A 302 -12.11 -13.98 -9.50
C ALA A 302 -10.71 -13.99 -8.87
N ALA A 303 -10.27 -15.11 -8.29
CA ALA A 303 -8.93 -15.25 -7.75
C ALA A 303 -7.85 -15.10 -8.82
N MET A 304 -8.06 -15.69 -10.01
CA MET A 304 -7.16 -15.51 -11.15
C MET A 304 -7.13 -14.06 -11.62
N GLY A 305 -8.29 -13.39 -11.70
CA GLY A 305 -8.37 -11.96 -12.02
C GLY A 305 -7.58 -11.11 -11.02
N ALA A 306 -7.71 -11.39 -9.72
CA ALA A 306 -6.94 -10.73 -8.67
C ALA A 306 -5.43 -10.97 -8.82
N ALA A 307 -5.00 -12.21 -9.08
CA ALA A 307 -3.61 -12.57 -9.29
C ALA A 307 -2.99 -11.82 -10.50
N ILE A 308 -3.71 -11.77 -11.63
CA ILE A 308 -3.27 -11.05 -12.83
C ILE A 308 -3.23 -9.53 -12.58
N THR A 309 -4.19 -8.98 -11.83
CA THR A 309 -4.14 -7.57 -11.40
C THR A 309 -2.89 -7.30 -10.56
N GLY A 310 -2.53 -8.21 -9.64
CA GLY A 310 -1.30 -8.12 -8.85
C GLY A 310 -0.04 -8.17 -9.71
N ALA A 311 0.00 -9.05 -10.72
CA ALA A 311 1.09 -9.11 -11.69
C ALA A 311 1.28 -7.77 -12.42
N GLY A 312 0.19 -7.20 -12.91
CA GLY A 312 0.19 -5.92 -13.62
C GLY A 312 0.63 -4.76 -12.73
N PHE A 313 -0.02 -4.59 -11.59
CA PHE A 313 0.26 -3.47 -10.69
C PHE A 313 1.70 -3.48 -10.13
N SER A 314 2.32 -4.66 -10.03
CA SER A 314 3.62 -4.85 -9.40
C SER A 314 4.72 -3.91 -9.90
N LEU A 315 4.84 -3.70 -11.21
CA LEU A 315 5.93 -2.91 -11.80
C LEU A 315 5.54 -1.47 -12.12
N VAL A 316 4.27 -1.08 -11.94
CA VAL A 316 3.80 0.28 -12.27
C VAL A 316 4.56 1.33 -11.46
N PHE A 317 4.61 1.18 -10.13
CA PHE A 317 5.31 2.13 -9.25
C PHE A 317 6.80 2.26 -9.58
N PRO A 318 7.62 1.19 -9.67
CA PRO A 318 9.04 1.35 -9.95
C PRO A 318 9.32 1.82 -11.37
N ALA A 319 8.52 1.42 -12.35
CA ALA A 319 8.71 1.82 -13.74
C ALA A 319 8.45 3.32 -13.96
N LEU A 320 7.34 3.84 -13.42
CA LEU A 320 7.00 5.26 -13.47
C LEU A 320 7.86 6.08 -12.50
N GLY A 321 8.26 5.49 -11.36
CA GLY A 321 9.11 6.13 -10.38
C GLY A 321 10.50 6.49 -10.90
N VAL A 322 11.13 5.62 -11.69
CA VAL A 322 12.40 5.94 -12.37
C VAL A 322 12.24 7.17 -13.27
N LEU A 323 11.18 7.22 -14.07
CA LEU A 323 10.92 8.34 -14.97
C LEU A 323 10.61 9.65 -14.23
N ALA A 324 9.89 9.55 -13.09
CA ALA A 324 9.60 10.70 -12.23
C ALA A 324 10.88 11.27 -11.60
N VAL A 325 11.74 10.39 -11.09
CA VAL A 325 13.05 10.77 -10.50
C VAL A 325 13.96 11.41 -11.52
N ASP A 326 14.05 10.86 -12.73
CA ASP A 326 14.88 11.40 -13.80
C ASP A 326 14.46 12.83 -14.17
N ARG A 327 13.16 13.12 -14.17
CA ARG A 327 12.64 14.50 -14.42
C ARG A 327 12.95 15.48 -13.29
N ALA A 328 13.03 15.05 -12.06
CA ALA A 328 13.33 15.91 -10.92
C ALA A 328 14.84 16.19 -10.77
N GLY A 329 15.67 15.36 -11.38
CA GLY A 329 17.12 15.43 -11.31
C GLY A 329 17.73 14.70 -10.10
N PRO A 330 19.04 14.39 -10.18
CA PRO A 330 19.70 13.47 -9.24
C PRO A 330 19.74 13.98 -7.79
N GLU A 331 19.71 15.30 -7.61
CA GLU A 331 19.78 15.93 -6.27
C GLU A 331 18.43 15.89 -5.52
N ASN A 332 17.31 15.77 -6.25
CA ASN A 332 15.97 15.79 -5.70
C ASN A 332 15.30 14.41 -5.67
N ARG A 333 16.06 13.32 -5.78
CA ARG A 333 15.51 11.94 -5.85
C ARG A 333 14.59 11.59 -4.71
N GLY A 334 14.96 11.91 -3.48
CA GLY A 334 14.14 11.65 -2.30
C GLY A 334 12.83 12.44 -2.31
N ALA A 335 12.90 13.74 -2.62
CA ALA A 335 11.73 14.59 -2.74
C ALA A 335 10.82 14.14 -3.90
N ALA A 336 11.41 13.70 -5.02
CA ALA A 336 10.66 13.19 -6.16
C ALA A 336 9.90 11.90 -5.84
N LEU A 337 10.55 10.93 -5.18
CA LEU A 337 9.88 9.70 -4.73
C LEU A 337 8.79 9.98 -3.70
N GLY A 338 9.04 10.89 -2.76
CA GLY A 338 8.03 11.32 -1.79
C GLY A 338 6.82 11.96 -2.47
N ALA A 339 7.04 12.94 -3.35
CA ALA A 339 5.98 13.60 -4.11
C ALA A 339 5.23 12.62 -5.04
N PHE A 340 5.94 11.66 -5.64
CA PHE A 340 5.36 10.62 -6.49
C PHE A 340 4.49 9.64 -5.71
N SER A 341 4.90 9.25 -4.49
CA SER A 341 4.11 8.35 -3.63
C SER A 341 2.79 8.96 -3.18
N VAL A 342 2.69 10.30 -3.11
CA VAL A 342 1.45 11.01 -2.81
C VAL A 342 0.32 10.61 -3.76
N PHE A 343 0.62 10.42 -5.05
CA PHE A 343 -0.38 10.02 -6.05
C PHE A 343 -0.95 8.63 -5.78
N LEU A 344 -0.12 7.70 -5.29
CA LEU A 344 -0.56 6.37 -4.87
C LEU A 344 -1.53 6.46 -3.68
N ASP A 345 -1.11 7.17 -2.62
CA ASP A 345 -1.89 7.27 -1.38
C ASP A 345 -3.25 7.94 -1.63
N LEU A 346 -3.26 9.05 -2.38
CA LEU A 346 -4.50 9.76 -2.72
C LEU A 346 -5.42 8.89 -3.61
N ALA A 347 -4.88 8.21 -4.62
CA ALA A 347 -5.68 7.37 -5.49
C ALA A 347 -6.35 6.24 -4.72
N ILE A 348 -5.63 5.54 -3.83
CA ILE A 348 -6.20 4.49 -3.01
C ILE A 348 -7.19 5.08 -1.99
N GLY A 349 -6.84 6.21 -1.37
CA GLY A 349 -7.72 6.90 -0.43
C GLY A 349 -9.07 7.30 -1.05
N PHE A 350 -9.06 7.87 -2.25
CA PHE A 350 -10.30 8.26 -2.95
C PHE A 350 -11.03 7.08 -3.60
N SER A 351 -10.34 6.00 -3.96
CA SER A 351 -10.97 4.85 -4.63
C SER A 351 -12.02 4.17 -3.75
N GLY A 352 -11.80 4.07 -2.43
CA GLY A 352 -12.75 3.43 -1.52
C GLY A 352 -14.14 4.07 -1.61
N PRO A 353 -14.33 5.33 -1.19
CA PRO A 353 -15.65 5.95 -1.24
C PRO A 353 -16.20 6.11 -2.69
N ALA A 354 -15.34 6.42 -3.67
CA ALA A 354 -15.79 6.59 -5.05
C ALA A 354 -16.32 5.28 -5.67
N LEU A 355 -15.58 4.17 -5.49
CA LEU A 355 -16.03 2.87 -5.97
C LEU A 355 -17.18 2.30 -5.13
N GLY A 356 -17.29 2.72 -3.85
CA GLY A 356 -18.43 2.39 -3.00
C GLY A 356 -19.75 2.90 -3.54
N LEU A 357 -19.78 4.12 -4.02
CA LEU A 357 -20.96 4.66 -4.72
C LEU A 357 -21.31 3.82 -5.95
N VAL A 358 -20.30 3.40 -6.74
CA VAL A 358 -20.56 2.51 -7.89
C VAL A 358 -21.14 1.17 -7.42
N ALA A 359 -20.63 0.62 -6.30
CA ALA A 359 -21.11 -0.65 -5.76
C ALA A 359 -22.57 -0.54 -5.23
N GLU A 360 -22.95 0.58 -4.64
CA GLU A 360 -24.30 0.81 -4.11
C GLU A 360 -25.35 0.89 -5.23
N TYR A 361 -25.04 1.51 -6.35
CA TYR A 361 -25.99 1.68 -7.47
C TYR A 361 -25.93 0.55 -8.51
N GLY A 362 -24.77 -0.04 -8.75
CA GLY A 362 -24.55 -1.01 -9.83
C GLY A 362 -24.10 -2.40 -9.37
N GLY A 363 -23.91 -2.61 -8.06
CA GLY A 363 -23.28 -3.80 -7.51
C GLY A 363 -21.76 -3.80 -7.68
N TYR A 364 -21.10 -4.89 -7.25
CA TYR A 364 -19.63 -4.95 -7.21
C TYR A 364 -18.97 -5.10 -8.58
N PRO A 365 -19.49 -5.87 -9.57
CA PRO A 365 -18.77 -6.07 -10.83
C PRO A 365 -18.42 -4.78 -11.57
N PRO A 366 -19.33 -3.77 -11.72
CA PRO A 366 -19.02 -2.53 -12.44
C PRO A 366 -17.84 -1.72 -11.87
N LEU A 367 -17.56 -1.83 -10.56
CA LEU A 367 -16.42 -1.11 -9.99
C LEU A 367 -15.08 -1.62 -10.53
N PHE A 368 -14.96 -2.93 -10.83
CA PHE A 368 -13.76 -3.50 -11.45
C PHE A 368 -13.62 -3.08 -12.93
N LEU A 369 -14.75 -2.92 -13.64
CA LEU A 369 -14.74 -2.35 -15.00
C LEU A 369 -14.22 -0.92 -14.98
N LEU A 370 -14.70 -0.07 -14.05
CA LEU A 370 -14.26 1.30 -13.92
C LEU A 370 -12.77 1.38 -13.55
N ALA A 371 -12.32 0.56 -12.60
CA ALA A 371 -10.90 0.47 -12.22
C ALA A 371 -10.03 0.02 -13.41
N GLY A 372 -10.50 -0.96 -14.19
CA GLY A 372 -9.82 -1.41 -15.42
C GLY A 372 -9.73 -0.30 -16.47
N ALA A 373 -10.78 0.48 -16.66
CA ALA A 373 -10.77 1.65 -17.55
C ALA A 373 -9.76 2.71 -17.08
N CYS A 374 -9.64 2.93 -15.76
CA CYS A 374 -8.60 3.81 -15.20
C CYS A 374 -7.19 3.29 -15.49
N SER A 375 -6.93 1.97 -15.35
CA SER A 375 -5.63 1.37 -15.67
C SER A 375 -5.30 1.53 -17.17
N VAL A 376 -6.27 1.37 -18.07
CA VAL A 376 -6.10 1.67 -19.51
C VAL A 376 -5.78 3.15 -19.71
N GLY A 377 -6.48 4.06 -19.03
CA GLY A 377 -6.18 5.50 -19.04
C GLY A 377 -4.75 5.80 -18.60
N GLY A 378 -4.28 5.15 -17.54
CA GLY A 378 -2.89 5.20 -17.07
C GLY A 378 -1.88 4.73 -18.12
N ALA A 379 -2.19 3.64 -18.84
CA ALA A 379 -1.37 3.14 -19.94
C ALA A 379 -1.27 4.15 -21.09
N ILE A 380 -2.38 4.77 -21.48
CA ILE A 380 -2.43 5.81 -22.52
C ILE A 380 -1.59 7.02 -22.12
N VAL A 381 -1.75 7.51 -20.88
CA VAL A 381 -0.94 8.63 -20.35
C VAL A 381 0.54 8.27 -20.36
N SER A 382 0.91 7.08 -19.88
CA SER A 382 2.29 6.61 -19.88
C SER A 382 2.89 6.53 -21.28
N GLN A 383 2.12 6.03 -22.26
CA GLN A 383 2.54 5.93 -23.65
C GLN A 383 2.74 7.34 -24.27
N ALA A 384 1.84 8.29 -23.99
CA ALA A 384 1.95 9.66 -24.48
C ALA A 384 3.19 10.36 -23.93
N LEU A 385 3.55 10.11 -22.67
CA LEU A 385 4.75 10.68 -22.04
C LEU A 385 6.06 10.09 -22.57
N GLY A 386 6.04 8.86 -23.08
CA GLY A 386 7.21 8.20 -23.68
C GLY A 386 7.49 8.57 -25.12
N ARG A 387 6.57 9.28 -25.80
CA ARG A 387 6.81 9.77 -27.16
C ARG A 387 7.82 10.93 -27.11
N PRO A 388 8.92 10.88 -27.90
CA PRO A 388 9.79 12.05 -28.01
C PRO A 388 8.93 13.24 -28.46
N ALA A 389 9.07 14.38 -27.77
CA ALA A 389 8.42 15.61 -28.20
C ALA A 389 8.76 15.83 -29.66
N ALA A 390 7.77 15.73 -30.54
CA ALA A 390 7.98 16.08 -31.94
C ALA A 390 8.62 17.47 -31.92
N ARG A 391 9.84 17.59 -32.45
CA ARG A 391 10.54 18.87 -32.56
C ARG A 391 9.54 19.85 -33.14
N ARG A 392 9.05 20.78 -32.32
CA ARG A 392 8.36 21.95 -32.83
C ARG A 392 9.41 22.70 -33.67
N ARG A 393 9.32 22.53 -34.98
CA ARG A 393 9.98 23.38 -35.94
C ARG A 393 9.35 24.77 -35.88
#